data_0648277b4630ed1ee57b25849cb05fb3
#
_entry.id   0648277b4630ed1ee57b25849cb05fb3
#
_cell.length_a   1.000
_cell.length_b   1.000
_cell.length_c   1.000
_cell.angle_alpha   90.00
_cell.angle_beta   90.00
_cell.angle_gamma   90.00
#
_symmetry.space_group_name_H-M   'P 1'
#
loop_
_entity.id
_entity.type
_entity.pdbx_description
1 polymer ?
#
loop_
_entity_poly.entity_id
_entity_poly.type
_entity_poly.pdbx_seq_one_letter_code
_entity_poly.pdbx_strand_id
1 'polypeptide(L)'
;MPRYLIERSVPGLSPEDLNAAGRRSVAALATMPDVRWIRSYISDAEGKIFCEYDAPSVEAVHEHARRAGLPVDRITEVNLEISPEMFV
;
A
#
# COMPACT_ATOMS: atom_id res chain seq x y z
N MET A 1 -5.93 14.74 -2.79
CA MET A 1 -6.34 13.43 -2.22
C MET A 1 -5.44 13.09 -1.06
N PRO A 2 -5.98 12.55 0.03
CA PRO A 2 -5.14 12.09 1.14
C PRO A 2 -4.17 11.00 0.73
N ARG A 3 -3.02 10.98 1.40
CA ARG A 3 -2.05 9.91 1.27
C ARG A 3 -2.13 9.00 2.49
N TYR A 4 -2.00 7.71 2.26
CA TYR A 4 -2.05 6.71 3.31
C TYR A 4 -0.82 5.81 3.27
N LEU A 5 -0.31 5.48 4.45
CA LEU A 5 0.68 4.42 4.62
C LEU A 5 -0.02 3.19 5.17
N ILE A 6 0.18 2.06 4.53
CA ILE A 6 -0.49 0.82 4.88
C ILE A 6 0.56 -0.20 5.26
N GLU A 7 0.41 -0.80 6.43
CA GLU A 7 1.28 -1.89 6.89
C GLU A 7 0.53 -3.21 6.72
N ARG A 8 1.22 -4.20 6.17
CA ARG A 8 0.69 -5.54 5.94
C ARG A 8 1.68 -6.57 6.46
N SER A 9 1.20 -7.57 7.19
CA SER A 9 2.01 -8.70 7.64
C SER A 9 1.96 -9.80 6.59
N VAL A 10 3.12 -10.18 6.08
CA VAL A 10 3.26 -11.18 5.01
C VAL A 10 4.45 -12.09 5.30
N PRO A 11 4.46 -12.77 6.46
CA PRO A 11 5.59 -13.61 6.82
C PRO A 11 5.81 -14.71 5.78
N GLY A 12 7.07 -14.94 5.43
CA GLY A 12 7.42 -16.00 4.48
C GLY A 12 7.01 -15.74 3.05
N LEU A 13 6.81 -14.48 2.66
CA LEU A 13 6.41 -14.12 1.30
C LEU A 13 7.49 -14.55 0.30
N SER A 14 7.12 -15.43 -0.62
CA SER A 14 8.02 -15.86 -1.70
C SER A 14 7.97 -14.88 -2.87
N PRO A 15 8.97 -14.90 -3.79
CA PRO A 15 8.89 -14.08 -5.00
C PRO A 15 7.64 -14.34 -5.82
N GLU A 16 7.17 -15.59 -5.90
CA GLU A 16 5.94 -15.92 -6.61
C GLU A 16 4.71 -15.33 -5.94
N ASP A 17 4.65 -15.39 -4.61
CA ASP A 17 3.56 -14.80 -3.84
C ASP A 17 3.53 -13.29 -4.02
N LEU A 18 4.70 -12.65 -4.02
CA LEU A 18 4.82 -11.22 -4.24
C LEU A 18 4.30 -10.82 -5.62
N ASN A 19 4.72 -11.57 -6.65
CA ASN A 19 4.26 -11.30 -8.01
C ASN A 19 2.74 -11.48 -8.13
N ALA A 20 2.19 -12.53 -7.53
CA ALA A 20 0.75 -12.78 -7.56
C ALA A 20 -0.01 -11.66 -6.84
N ALA A 21 0.48 -11.23 -5.68
CA ALA A 21 -0.14 -10.13 -4.92
C ALA A 21 -0.10 -8.83 -5.70
N GLY A 22 1.03 -8.52 -6.34
CA GLY A 22 1.17 -7.32 -7.15
C GLY A 22 0.21 -7.30 -8.33
N ARG A 23 0.03 -8.43 -9.00
CA ARG A 23 -0.92 -8.55 -10.11
C ARG A 23 -2.34 -8.36 -9.64
N ARG A 24 -2.72 -8.93 -8.50
CA ARG A 24 -4.06 -8.74 -7.93
C ARG A 24 -4.30 -7.27 -7.57
N SER A 25 -3.27 -6.61 -7.02
CA SER A 25 -3.34 -5.19 -6.69
C SER A 25 -3.59 -4.35 -7.94
N VAL A 26 -2.81 -4.56 -9.00
CA VAL A 26 -2.96 -3.83 -10.25
C VAL A 26 -4.33 -4.07 -10.87
N ALA A 27 -4.81 -5.32 -10.85
CA ALA A 27 -6.13 -5.66 -11.38
C ALA A 27 -7.25 -4.96 -10.59
N ALA A 28 -7.11 -4.91 -9.26
CA ALA A 28 -8.09 -4.20 -8.42
C ALA A 28 -8.07 -2.69 -8.71
N LEU A 29 -6.88 -2.11 -8.88
CA LEU A 29 -6.74 -0.68 -9.17
C LEU A 29 -7.37 -0.30 -10.51
N ALA A 30 -7.39 -1.21 -11.48
CA ALA A 30 -8.03 -0.97 -12.76
C ALA A 30 -9.54 -0.72 -12.61
N THR A 31 -10.14 -1.19 -11.53
CA THR A 31 -11.56 -0.97 -11.22
C THR A 31 -11.79 0.17 -10.24
N MET A 32 -10.72 0.83 -9.79
CA MET A 32 -10.77 1.88 -8.76
C MET A 32 -9.92 3.07 -9.20
N PRO A 33 -10.37 3.87 -10.18
CA PRO A 33 -9.57 4.94 -10.75
C PRO A 33 -9.20 6.05 -9.77
N ASP A 34 -9.92 6.15 -8.64
CA ASP A 34 -9.63 7.15 -7.61
C ASP A 34 -8.52 6.73 -6.64
N VAL A 35 -8.08 5.48 -6.71
CA VAL A 35 -7.02 4.95 -5.86
C VAL A 35 -5.75 4.81 -6.67
N ARG A 36 -4.63 5.29 -6.11
CA ARG A 36 -3.35 5.28 -6.79
C ARG A 36 -2.29 4.66 -5.90
N TRP A 37 -1.63 3.63 -6.39
CA TRP A 37 -0.50 3.00 -5.71
C TRP A 37 0.77 3.74 -6.09
N ILE A 38 1.46 4.31 -5.10
CA ILE A 38 2.67 5.10 -5.33
C ILE A 38 3.89 4.19 -5.34
N ARG A 39 4.13 3.48 -4.24
CA ARG A 39 5.23 2.52 -4.09
C ARG A 39 5.04 1.71 -2.82
N SER A 40 5.85 0.65 -2.71
CA SER A 40 5.87 -0.17 -1.51
C SER A 40 7.30 -0.54 -1.15
N TYR A 41 7.51 -0.80 0.13
CA TYR A 41 8.77 -1.26 0.67
C TYR A 41 8.55 -2.58 1.37
N ILE A 42 9.47 -3.53 1.20
CA ILE A 42 9.37 -4.85 1.81
C ILE A 42 10.51 -5.03 2.79
N SER A 43 10.17 -5.49 4.00
CA SER A 43 11.15 -5.93 4.98
C SER A 43 11.01 -7.44 5.15
N ASP A 44 11.96 -8.19 4.61
CA ASP A 44 12.00 -9.65 4.80
C ASP A 44 12.19 -9.99 6.27
N ALA A 45 13.05 -9.23 6.96
CA ALA A 45 13.35 -9.47 8.36
C ALA A 45 12.11 -9.33 9.25
N GLU A 46 11.24 -8.38 8.94
CA GLU A 46 10.03 -8.13 9.72
C GLU A 46 8.82 -8.88 9.17
N GLY A 47 8.92 -9.44 7.97
CA GLY A 47 7.78 -10.06 7.30
C GLY A 47 6.67 -9.07 7.00
N LYS A 48 7.03 -7.86 6.57
CA LYS A 48 6.08 -6.76 6.36
C LYS A 48 6.26 -6.09 5.03
N ILE A 49 5.16 -5.52 4.53
CA ILE A 49 5.14 -4.59 3.42
C ILE A 49 4.56 -3.27 3.90
N PHE A 50 5.20 -2.17 3.52
CA PHE A 50 4.76 -0.82 3.80
C PHE A 50 4.40 -0.16 2.47
N CYS A 51 3.13 0.16 2.27
CA CYS A 51 2.63 0.69 1.00
C CYS A 51 2.21 2.14 1.12
N GLU A 52 2.51 2.93 0.09
CA GLU A 52 2.03 4.32 -0.02
C GLU A 52 0.95 4.38 -1.08
N TYR A 53 -0.22 4.93 -0.72
CA TYR A 53 -1.35 5.09 -1.63
C TYR A 53 -1.92 6.49 -1.52
N ASP A 54 -2.42 7.02 -2.65
CA ASP A 54 -3.33 8.15 -2.65
C ASP A 54 -4.74 7.59 -2.85
N ALA A 55 -5.67 7.98 -1.99
CA ALA A 55 -7.04 7.48 -2.04
C ALA A 55 -7.99 8.54 -1.45
N PRO A 56 -9.27 8.53 -1.86
CA PRO A 56 -10.23 9.51 -1.35
C PRO A 56 -10.59 9.29 0.12
N SER A 57 -10.44 8.07 0.65
CA SER A 57 -10.85 7.76 2.02
C SER A 57 -10.18 6.47 2.50
N VAL A 58 -10.23 6.25 3.82
CA VAL A 58 -9.80 5.00 4.44
C VAL A 58 -10.61 3.82 3.89
N GLU A 59 -11.91 4.03 3.67
CA GLU A 59 -12.81 3.00 3.14
C GLU A 59 -12.37 2.54 1.75
N ALA A 60 -11.88 3.47 0.92
CA ALA A 60 -11.35 3.12 -0.41
C ALA A 60 -10.10 2.26 -0.30
N VAL A 61 -9.24 2.53 0.69
CA VAL A 61 -8.04 1.72 0.95
C VAL A 61 -8.46 0.30 1.36
N HIS A 62 -9.44 0.17 2.25
CA HIS A 62 -9.95 -1.14 2.66
C HIS A 62 -10.59 -1.89 1.49
N GLU A 63 -11.36 -1.19 0.66
CA GLU A 63 -11.98 -1.81 -0.51
C GLU A 63 -10.94 -2.33 -1.49
N HIS A 64 -9.88 -1.58 -1.74
CA HIS A 64 -8.78 -2.03 -2.58
C HIS A 64 -8.15 -3.31 -2.01
N ALA A 65 -7.85 -3.31 -0.72
CA ALA A 65 -7.25 -4.47 -0.06
C ALA A 65 -8.16 -5.70 -0.17
N ARG A 66 -9.46 -5.51 0.01
CA ARG A 66 -10.44 -6.58 -0.11
C ARG A 66 -10.46 -7.16 -1.53
N ARG A 67 -10.50 -6.31 -2.54
CA ARG A 67 -10.52 -6.75 -3.95
C ARG A 67 -9.23 -7.44 -4.34
N ALA A 68 -8.10 -6.96 -3.85
CA ALA A 68 -6.79 -7.52 -4.16
C ALA A 68 -6.44 -8.74 -3.29
N GLY A 69 -7.23 -9.04 -2.26
CA GLY A 69 -6.94 -10.12 -1.34
C GLY A 69 -5.69 -9.88 -0.52
N LEU A 70 -5.50 -8.64 -0.07
CA LEU A 70 -4.32 -8.25 0.71
C LEU A 70 -4.69 -8.02 2.17
N PRO A 71 -3.81 -8.41 3.11
CA PRO A 71 -4.02 -8.09 4.52
C PRO A 71 -3.81 -6.60 4.78
N VAL A 72 -4.45 -6.09 5.84
CA VAL A 72 -4.23 -4.74 6.32
C VAL A 72 -4.09 -4.80 7.83
N ASP A 73 -2.90 -4.46 8.34
CA ASP A 73 -2.67 -4.41 9.77
C ASP A 73 -2.91 -3.01 10.32
N ARG A 74 -2.49 -2.00 9.55
CA ARG A 74 -2.58 -0.62 9.99
C ARG A 74 -2.64 0.31 8.79
N ILE A 75 -3.48 1.34 8.88
CA ILE A 75 -3.56 2.43 7.91
C ILE A 75 -3.30 3.72 8.65
N THR A 76 -2.36 4.53 8.14
CA THR A 76 -2.04 5.83 8.72
C THR A 76 -2.21 6.89 7.63
N GLU A 77 -3.07 7.86 7.86
CA GLU A 77 -3.17 9.02 6.97
C GLU A 77 -1.99 9.94 7.23
N VAL A 78 -1.32 10.38 6.16
CA VAL A 78 -0.20 11.31 6.24
C VAL A 78 -0.57 12.57 5.45
N ASN A 79 -0.24 13.74 5.99
CA ASN A 79 -0.65 15.01 5.39
C ASN A 79 0.52 15.95 5.16
N LEU A 80 1.74 15.54 5.47
CA LEU A 80 2.91 16.38 5.27
C LEU A 80 4.12 15.51 4.93
N GLU A 81 4.73 15.79 3.81
CA GLU A 81 5.98 15.16 3.41
C GLU A 81 7.11 16.16 3.58
N ILE A 82 8.18 15.75 4.22
CA ILE A 82 9.38 16.58 4.39
C ILE A 82 10.58 15.86 3.79
N SER A 83 11.55 16.65 3.33
CA SER A 83 12.80 16.12 2.78
C SER A 83 13.96 17.07 3.13
N PRO A 84 15.22 16.57 3.04
CA PRO A 84 16.38 17.40 3.40
C PRO A 84 16.47 18.71 2.64
N GLU A 85 16.05 18.76 1.39
CA GLU A 85 16.11 19.95 0.55
C GLU A 85 15.32 21.12 1.15
N MET A 86 14.32 20.82 1.97
CA MET A 86 13.47 21.85 2.58
C MET A 86 14.18 22.59 3.71
N PHE A 87 15.34 22.10 4.17
CA PHE A 87 16.02 22.60 5.36
C PHE A 87 17.45 23.11 5.06
N VAL A 88 17.80 23.23 3.79
CA VAL A 88 19.12 23.75 3.40
C VAL A 88 19.05 25.20 2.95
#